data_c7641b8af44e6baed08b4518f5dec03c
#
_entry.id   c7641b8af44e6baed08b4518f5dec03c
#
_cell.length_a   1.000
_cell.length_b   1.000
_cell.length_c   1.000
_cell.angle_alpha   90.00
_cell.angle_beta   90.00
_cell.angle_gamma   90.00
#
_symmetry.space_group_name_H-M   'P 1'
#
loop_
_entity.id
_entity.type
_entity.pdbx_description
1 polymer ?
#
loop_
_entity_poly.entity_id
_entity_poly.type
_entity_poly.pdbx_seq_one_letter_code
_entity_poly.pdbx_strand_id
1 'polypeptide(L)'
;MSVDPAVTTPAGDAEGEAHRAQGVTANNGTWAWLSKPDSERTAEDDEAMTLSAYAAAYHWARAARRGPENTARAEWLLARVWAVRRNGALALHHADRCMAACVAAHLADFDLAYAHEARARALACLGRADEALAERTAAASVPIADPEDRSIVQGDLVAEPWFGI
;
A
#
# COMPACT_ATOMS: atom_id res chain seq x y z
N MET A 1 -49.96 -9.46 -12.00
CA MET A 1 -48.84 -9.43 -11.02
C MET A 1 -47.63 -9.97 -11.74
N SER A 2 -46.76 -9.04 -12.20
CA SER A 2 -45.51 -9.40 -12.87
C SER A 2 -44.46 -9.66 -11.77
N VAL A 3 -43.94 -10.88 -11.72
CA VAL A 3 -42.84 -11.24 -10.82
C VAL A 3 -41.56 -10.79 -11.50
N ASP A 4 -40.87 -9.82 -10.90
CA ASP A 4 -39.58 -9.33 -11.34
C ASP A 4 -38.56 -10.49 -11.24
N PRO A 5 -37.87 -10.89 -12.32
CA PRO A 5 -36.88 -11.94 -12.21
C PRO A 5 -35.71 -11.42 -11.37
N ALA A 6 -35.48 -12.03 -10.21
CA ALA A 6 -34.32 -11.79 -9.38
C ALA A 6 -33.05 -11.90 -10.26
N VAL A 7 -32.33 -10.81 -10.40
CA VAL A 7 -31.01 -10.77 -11.06
C VAL A 7 -30.06 -11.63 -10.22
N THR A 8 -29.90 -12.88 -10.61
CA THR A 8 -28.89 -13.78 -10.03
C THR A 8 -27.52 -13.31 -10.48
N THR A 9 -26.74 -12.71 -9.59
CA THR A 9 -25.33 -12.41 -9.83
C THR A 9 -24.60 -13.71 -10.20
N PRO A 10 -23.82 -13.75 -11.30
CA PRO A 10 -23.03 -14.92 -11.65
C PRO A 10 -22.10 -15.32 -10.49
N ALA A 11 -21.90 -16.64 -10.27
CA ALA A 11 -21.11 -17.15 -9.15
C ALA A 11 -19.67 -16.55 -9.06
N GLY A 12 -19.04 -16.27 -10.22
CA GLY A 12 -17.73 -15.61 -10.30
C GLY A 12 -17.75 -14.16 -9.80
N ASP A 13 -18.85 -13.44 -9.96
CA ASP A 13 -19.00 -12.08 -9.44
C ASP A 13 -19.14 -12.09 -7.92
N ALA A 14 -19.88 -13.04 -7.36
CA ALA A 14 -20.06 -13.17 -5.92
C ALA A 14 -18.75 -13.51 -5.20
N GLU A 15 -17.91 -14.39 -5.76
CA GLU A 15 -16.58 -14.70 -5.24
C GLU A 15 -15.66 -13.49 -5.30
N GLY A 16 -15.62 -12.79 -6.43
CA GLY A 16 -14.82 -11.56 -6.60
C GLY A 16 -15.24 -10.46 -5.64
N GLU A 17 -16.54 -10.30 -5.37
CA GLU A 17 -17.04 -9.35 -4.37
C GLU A 17 -16.64 -9.76 -2.94
N ALA A 18 -16.68 -11.04 -2.61
CA ALA A 18 -16.20 -11.54 -1.33
C ALA A 18 -14.70 -11.25 -1.15
N HIS A 19 -13.89 -11.49 -2.19
CA HIS A 19 -12.48 -11.11 -2.19
C HIS A 19 -12.28 -9.60 -2.01
N ARG A 20 -13.07 -8.77 -2.68
CA ARG A 20 -13.01 -7.31 -2.52
C ARG A 20 -13.28 -6.90 -1.08
N ALA A 21 -14.34 -7.42 -0.46
CA ALA A 21 -14.68 -7.11 0.93
C ALA A 21 -13.56 -7.53 1.91
N GLN A 22 -13.01 -8.73 1.72
CA GLN A 22 -11.92 -9.22 2.55
C GLN A 22 -10.61 -8.43 2.32
N GLY A 23 -10.32 -8.01 1.08
CA GLY A 23 -9.20 -7.13 0.75
C GLY A 23 -9.27 -5.80 1.49
N VAL A 24 -10.44 -5.16 1.50
CA VAL A 24 -10.69 -3.92 2.28
C VAL A 24 -10.49 -4.15 3.77
N THR A 25 -11.09 -5.24 4.31
CA THR A 25 -10.98 -5.56 5.75
C THR A 25 -9.52 -5.79 6.17
N ALA A 26 -8.78 -6.59 5.40
CA ALA A 26 -7.38 -6.88 5.70
C ALA A 26 -6.50 -5.62 5.55
N ASN A 27 -6.71 -4.82 4.50
CA ASN A 27 -6.00 -3.55 4.32
C ASN A 27 -6.20 -2.62 5.52
N ASN A 28 -7.46 -2.38 5.89
CA ASN A 28 -7.78 -1.49 7.00
C ASN A 28 -7.29 -2.03 8.35
N GLY A 29 -7.37 -3.36 8.54
CA GLY A 29 -6.82 -4.03 9.72
C GLY A 29 -5.31 -3.85 9.87
N THR A 30 -4.55 -3.86 8.77
CA THR A 30 -3.09 -3.64 8.80
C THR A 30 -2.72 -2.28 9.41
N TRP A 31 -3.51 -1.24 9.16
CA TRP A 31 -3.28 0.10 9.69
C TRP A 31 -3.41 0.19 11.22
N ALA A 32 -4.19 -0.71 11.84
CA ALA A 32 -4.30 -0.75 13.30
C ALA A 32 -2.94 -1.02 13.98
N TRP A 33 -2.07 -1.81 13.35
CA TRP A 33 -0.72 -2.07 13.83
C TRP A 33 0.31 -1.08 13.30
N LEU A 34 0.20 -0.64 12.04
CA LEU A 34 1.10 0.36 11.46
C LEU A 34 1.06 1.69 12.20
N SER A 35 -0.08 2.06 12.76
CA SER A 35 -0.25 3.29 13.54
C SER A 35 0.24 3.18 14.99
N LYS A 36 0.58 1.98 15.47
CA LYS A 36 1.19 1.83 16.80
C LYS A 36 2.63 2.36 16.79
N PRO A 37 3.06 3.11 17.82
CA PRO A 37 4.47 3.43 18.01
C PRO A 37 5.33 2.16 18.04
N ASP A 38 6.56 2.23 17.53
CA ASP A 38 7.51 1.10 17.56
C ASP A 38 7.69 0.51 18.97
N SER A 39 7.69 1.39 20.00
CA SER A 39 7.85 0.99 21.40
C SER A 39 6.65 0.23 21.99
N GLU A 40 5.50 0.28 21.35
CA GLU A 40 4.25 -0.35 21.80
C GLU A 40 3.87 -1.57 20.94
N ARG A 41 4.57 -1.79 19.83
CA ARG A 41 4.29 -2.89 18.93
C ARG A 41 5.05 -4.15 19.36
N THR A 42 4.31 -5.22 19.59
CA THR A 42 4.88 -6.53 19.98
C THR A 42 5.29 -7.34 18.76
N ALA A 43 6.01 -8.45 18.98
CA ALA A 43 6.35 -9.40 17.92
C ALA A 43 5.09 -10.04 17.30
N GLU A 44 4.06 -10.28 18.10
CA GLU A 44 2.77 -10.82 17.67
C GLU A 44 2.02 -9.77 16.81
N ASP A 45 2.08 -8.48 17.16
CA ASP A 45 1.54 -7.39 16.34
C ASP A 45 2.24 -7.34 14.98
N ASP A 46 3.57 -7.46 14.96
CA ASP A 46 4.38 -7.47 13.72
C ASP A 46 4.03 -8.65 12.81
N GLU A 47 3.81 -9.82 13.39
CA GLU A 47 3.38 -11.01 12.63
C GLU A 47 1.96 -10.84 12.09
N ALA A 48 1.00 -10.41 12.93
CA ALA A 48 -0.38 -10.18 12.53
C ALA A 48 -0.49 -9.11 11.44
N MET A 49 0.25 -8.00 11.58
CA MET A 49 0.37 -6.93 10.58
C MET A 49 0.84 -7.48 9.23
N THR A 50 1.88 -8.31 9.25
CA THR A 50 2.46 -8.90 8.02
C THR A 50 1.47 -9.85 7.35
N LEU A 51 0.86 -10.75 8.10
CA LEU A 51 -0.15 -11.68 7.58
C LEU A 51 -1.35 -10.91 6.99
N SER A 52 -1.80 -9.86 7.66
CA SER A 52 -2.91 -9.04 7.19
C SER A 52 -2.58 -8.32 5.88
N ALA A 53 -1.38 -7.76 5.74
CA ALA A 53 -0.95 -7.12 4.50
C ALA A 53 -0.86 -8.10 3.32
N TYR A 54 -0.34 -9.32 3.54
CA TYR A 54 -0.35 -10.36 2.50
C TYR A 54 -1.76 -10.86 2.19
N ALA A 55 -2.64 -10.98 3.18
CA ALA A 55 -4.05 -11.30 2.96
C ALA A 55 -4.73 -10.22 2.11
N ALA A 56 -4.48 -8.94 2.38
CA ALA A 56 -4.97 -7.83 1.56
C ALA A 56 -4.51 -7.98 0.11
N ALA A 57 -3.22 -8.19 -0.13
CA ALA A 57 -2.66 -8.37 -1.48
C ALA A 57 -3.26 -9.59 -2.20
N TYR A 58 -3.40 -10.73 -1.49
CA TYR A 58 -4.03 -11.94 -2.02
C TYR A 58 -5.47 -11.70 -2.47
N HIS A 59 -6.26 -11.02 -1.64
CA HIS A 59 -7.66 -10.74 -1.92
C HIS A 59 -7.84 -9.69 -3.01
N TRP A 60 -7.04 -8.61 -3.01
CA TRP A 60 -7.07 -7.62 -4.09
C TRP A 60 -6.73 -8.22 -5.45
N ALA A 61 -5.79 -9.16 -5.51
CA ALA A 61 -5.46 -9.85 -6.76
C ALA A 61 -6.62 -10.65 -7.37
N ARG A 62 -7.67 -10.96 -6.57
CA ARG A 62 -8.85 -11.75 -6.95
C ARG A 62 -10.15 -10.96 -6.89
N ALA A 63 -10.10 -9.71 -6.45
CA ALA A 63 -11.29 -8.88 -6.26
C ALA A 63 -12.02 -8.60 -7.58
N ALA A 64 -13.34 -8.56 -7.53
CA ALA A 64 -14.14 -8.03 -8.62
C ALA A 64 -13.81 -6.55 -8.86
N ARG A 65 -13.89 -6.13 -10.12
CA ARG A 65 -13.66 -4.74 -10.55
C ARG A 65 -12.31 -4.16 -10.07
N ARG A 66 -11.28 -5.01 -9.94
CA ARG A 66 -9.93 -4.55 -9.61
C ARG A 66 -9.33 -3.76 -10.77
N GLY A 67 -8.69 -2.66 -10.45
CA GLY A 67 -7.85 -1.91 -11.37
C GLY A 67 -6.36 -2.10 -11.05
N PRO A 68 -5.46 -1.57 -11.89
CA PRO A 68 -4.01 -1.61 -11.65
C PRO A 68 -3.61 -0.92 -10.34
N GLU A 69 -4.35 0.11 -9.93
CA GLU A 69 -4.15 0.82 -8.66
C GLU A 69 -4.26 -0.11 -7.45
N ASN A 70 -5.10 -1.13 -7.50
CA ASN A 70 -5.21 -2.10 -6.40
C ASN A 70 -3.91 -2.90 -6.23
N THR A 71 -3.21 -3.22 -7.33
CA THR A 71 -1.90 -3.87 -7.28
C THR A 71 -0.84 -2.93 -6.72
N ALA A 72 -0.77 -1.69 -7.21
CA ALA A 72 0.19 -0.71 -6.74
C ALA A 72 0.04 -0.45 -5.22
N ARG A 73 -1.19 -0.23 -4.74
CA ARG A 73 -1.50 0.05 -3.33
C ARG A 73 -1.23 -1.16 -2.43
N ALA A 74 -1.50 -2.39 -2.89
CA ALA A 74 -1.19 -3.59 -2.14
C ALA A 74 0.34 -3.79 -1.96
N GLU A 75 1.11 -3.54 -3.01
CA GLU A 75 2.58 -3.60 -2.96
C GLU A 75 3.16 -2.46 -2.11
N TRP A 76 2.59 -1.26 -2.18
CA TRP A 76 2.94 -0.16 -1.28
C TRP A 76 2.72 -0.51 0.19
N LEU A 77 1.56 -1.10 0.54
CA LEU A 77 1.28 -1.52 1.92
C LEU A 77 2.30 -2.54 2.42
N LEU A 78 2.66 -3.54 1.59
CA LEU A 78 3.69 -4.51 1.91
C LEU A 78 5.07 -3.86 2.10
N ALA A 79 5.43 -2.90 1.25
CA ALA A 79 6.67 -2.14 1.40
C ALA A 79 6.71 -1.38 2.74
N ARG A 80 5.61 -0.74 3.13
CA ARG A 80 5.47 -0.03 4.43
C ARG A 80 5.64 -0.99 5.61
N VAL A 81 4.96 -2.13 5.59
CA VAL A 81 5.08 -3.16 6.64
C VAL A 81 6.52 -3.64 6.79
N TRP A 82 7.19 -3.96 5.71
CA TRP A 82 8.57 -4.44 5.76
C TRP A 82 9.57 -3.35 6.17
N ALA A 83 9.34 -2.09 5.78
CA ALA A 83 10.15 -0.97 6.26
C ALA A 83 10.01 -0.81 7.78
N VAL A 84 8.79 -0.80 8.32
CA VAL A 84 8.52 -0.73 9.76
C VAL A 84 9.14 -1.92 10.51
N ARG A 85 9.11 -3.11 9.92
CA ARG A 85 9.80 -4.30 10.45
C ARG A 85 11.32 -4.30 10.25
N ARG A 86 11.89 -3.21 9.77
CA ARG A 86 13.32 -3.01 9.50
C ARG A 86 13.95 -4.03 8.56
N ASN A 87 13.15 -4.59 7.64
CA ASN A 87 13.63 -5.43 6.54
C ASN A 87 13.65 -4.64 5.24
N GLY A 88 14.69 -3.81 5.06
CA GLY A 88 14.84 -2.93 3.90
C GLY A 88 14.89 -3.67 2.56
N ALA A 89 15.40 -4.92 2.53
CA ALA A 89 15.46 -5.70 1.30
C ALA A 89 14.06 -6.11 0.81
N LEU A 90 13.21 -6.62 1.70
CA LEU A 90 11.82 -6.94 1.36
C LEU A 90 11.00 -5.67 1.12
N ALA A 91 11.24 -4.60 1.89
CA ALA A 91 10.60 -3.32 1.65
C ALA A 91 10.90 -2.81 0.23
N LEU A 92 12.17 -2.83 -0.20
CA LEU A 92 12.55 -2.39 -1.54
C LEU A 92 11.98 -3.30 -2.63
N HIS A 93 11.96 -4.62 -2.42
CA HIS A 93 11.33 -5.56 -3.35
C HIS A 93 9.87 -5.18 -3.64
N HIS A 94 9.08 -4.91 -2.60
CA HIS A 94 7.67 -4.53 -2.77
C HIS A 94 7.52 -3.10 -3.30
N ALA A 95 8.38 -2.17 -2.90
CA ALA A 95 8.39 -0.80 -3.42
C ALA A 95 8.70 -0.76 -4.93
N ASP A 96 9.64 -1.56 -5.41
CA ASP A 96 9.94 -1.68 -6.84
C ASP A 96 8.77 -2.29 -7.63
N ARG A 97 8.04 -3.23 -7.06
CA ARG A 97 6.81 -3.79 -7.65
C ARG A 97 5.68 -2.77 -7.70
N CYS A 98 5.54 -1.94 -6.65
CA CYS A 98 4.60 -0.82 -6.64
C CYS A 98 4.94 0.16 -7.78
N MET A 99 6.19 0.58 -7.89
CA MET A 99 6.65 1.47 -8.95
C MET A 99 6.43 0.85 -10.33
N ALA A 100 6.76 -0.43 -10.52
CA ALA A 100 6.54 -1.12 -11.78
C ALA A 100 5.05 -1.17 -12.17
N ALA A 101 4.15 -1.37 -11.21
CA ALA A 101 2.70 -1.33 -11.44
C ALA A 101 2.23 0.08 -11.85
N CYS A 102 2.73 1.13 -11.19
CA CYS A 102 2.44 2.51 -11.55
C CYS A 102 2.91 2.84 -12.98
N VAL A 103 4.15 2.49 -13.32
CA VAL A 103 4.71 2.73 -14.67
C VAL A 103 3.93 1.98 -15.74
N ALA A 104 3.66 0.70 -15.54
CA ALA A 104 2.97 -0.15 -16.52
C ALA A 104 1.54 0.30 -16.82
N ALA A 105 0.86 0.89 -15.83
CA ALA A 105 -0.50 1.37 -15.94
C ALA A 105 -0.63 2.89 -16.11
N HIS A 106 0.49 3.59 -16.23
CA HIS A 106 0.54 5.05 -16.32
C HIS A 106 -0.20 5.75 -15.16
N LEU A 107 -0.12 5.15 -13.96
CA LEU A 107 -0.67 5.78 -12.76
C LEU A 107 0.15 7.02 -12.41
N ALA A 108 -0.54 8.06 -12.06
CA ALA A 108 0.02 9.36 -11.68
C ALA A 108 -0.57 9.77 -10.33
N ASP A 109 -0.47 11.06 -9.99
CA ASP A 109 -1.09 11.59 -8.80
C ASP A 109 -0.56 10.89 -7.53
N PHE A 110 -1.39 10.70 -6.51
CA PHE A 110 -0.92 10.15 -5.24
C PHE A 110 -0.40 8.70 -5.34
N ASP A 111 -0.87 7.87 -6.29
CA ASP A 111 -0.35 6.51 -6.44
C ASP A 111 1.15 6.52 -6.85
N LEU A 112 1.55 7.44 -7.74
CA LEU A 112 2.95 7.60 -8.12
C LEU A 112 3.78 8.22 -6.99
N ALA A 113 3.21 9.18 -6.26
CA ALA A 113 3.87 9.78 -5.10
C ALA A 113 4.18 8.70 -4.03
N TYR A 114 3.23 7.83 -3.75
CA TYR A 114 3.43 6.72 -2.81
C TYR A 114 4.37 5.63 -3.32
N ALA A 115 4.48 5.41 -4.62
CA ALA A 115 5.48 4.49 -5.16
C ALA A 115 6.91 5.02 -4.90
N HIS A 116 7.14 6.32 -5.08
CA HIS A 116 8.39 6.98 -4.71
C HIS A 116 8.64 6.97 -3.19
N GLU A 117 7.60 7.28 -2.39
CA GLU A 117 7.67 7.25 -0.92
C GLU A 117 8.07 5.87 -0.39
N ALA A 118 7.48 4.80 -0.93
CA ALA A 118 7.82 3.43 -0.54
C ALA A 118 9.30 3.10 -0.83
N ARG A 119 9.79 3.48 -2.01
CA ARG A 119 11.21 3.31 -2.36
C ARG A 119 12.12 4.13 -1.45
N ALA A 120 11.74 5.37 -1.17
CA ALA A 120 12.50 6.23 -0.26
C ALA A 120 12.65 5.59 1.13
N ARG A 121 11.56 5.09 1.73
CA ARG A 121 11.61 4.42 3.05
C ARG A 121 12.42 3.13 3.01
N ALA A 122 12.27 2.34 1.97
CA ALA A 122 13.02 1.10 1.83
C ALA A 122 14.54 1.36 1.70
N LEU A 123 14.92 2.35 0.91
CA LEU A 123 16.31 2.77 0.75
C LEU A 123 16.88 3.36 2.04
N ALA A 124 16.09 4.16 2.76
CA ALA A 124 16.44 4.66 4.08
C ALA A 124 16.71 3.52 5.07
N CYS A 125 15.81 2.53 5.11
CA CYS A 125 15.97 1.33 5.94
C CYS A 125 17.23 0.53 5.61
N LEU A 126 17.72 0.60 4.36
CA LEU A 126 18.97 -0.01 3.89
C LEU A 126 20.20 0.85 4.15
N GLY A 127 20.06 2.06 4.69
CA GLY A 127 21.16 3.02 4.89
C GLY A 127 21.65 3.69 3.59
N ARG A 128 20.87 3.61 2.50
CA ARG A 128 21.18 4.23 1.19
C ARG A 128 20.62 5.65 1.15
N ALA A 129 21.21 6.53 1.98
CA ALA A 129 20.67 7.86 2.30
C ALA A 129 20.46 8.75 1.06
N ASP A 130 21.47 8.87 0.17
CA ASP A 130 21.38 9.74 -1.00
C ASP A 130 20.25 9.31 -1.95
N GLU A 131 20.09 8.01 -2.15
CA GLU A 131 19.04 7.47 -3.01
C GLU A 131 17.65 7.62 -2.35
N ALA A 132 17.57 7.44 -1.04
CA ALA A 132 16.36 7.66 -0.28
C ALA A 132 15.89 9.12 -0.36
N LEU A 133 16.82 10.08 -0.22
CA LEU A 133 16.53 11.51 -0.36
C LEU A 133 16.08 11.88 -1.78
N ALA A 134 16.69 11.28 -2.80
CA ALA A 134 16.29 11.47 -4.19
C ALA A 134 14.84 10.99 -4.44
N GLU A 135 14.51 9.80 -3.97
CA GLU A 135 13.15 9.24 -4.09
C GLU A 135 12.14 10.04 -3.26
N ARG A 136 12.50 10.49 -2.04
CA ARG A 136 11.63 11.33 -1.21
C ARG A 136 11.36 12.69 -1.89
N THR A 137 12.37 13.27 -2.54
CA THR A 137 12.22 14.49 -3.32
C THR A 137 11.31 14.27 -4.53
N ALA A 138 11.47 13.14 -5.22
CA ALA A 138 10.60 12.77 -6.33
C ALA A 138 9.15 12.63 -5.87
N ALA A 139 8.89 11.94 -4.75
CA ALA A 139 7.55 11.84 -4.17
C ALA A 139 6.91 13.20 -3.89
N ALA A 140 7.67 14.11 -3.26
CA ALA A 140 7.21 15.48 -2.96
C ALA A 140 6.94 16.33 -4.21
N SER A 141 7.53 15.98 -5.35
CA SER A 141 7.43 16.71 -6.61
C SER A 141 6.30 16.22 -7.51
N VAL A 142 5.67 15.09 -7.19
CA VAL A 142 4.53 14.56 -7.97
C VAL A 142 3.35 15.52 -7.86
N PRO A 143 2.77 15.98 -8.99
CA PRO A 143 1.56 16.79 -8.95
C PRO A 143 0.38 15.94 -8.43
N ILE A 144 -0.26 16.39 -7.36
CA ILE A 144 -1.46 15.76 -6.79
C ILE A 144 -2.61 16.75 -6.94
N ALA A 145 -3.67 16.34 -7.65
CA ALA A 145 -4.77 17.23 -8.01
C ALA A 145 -5.65 17.55 -6.80
N ASP A 146 -6.02 16.53 -6.03
CA ASP A 146 -6.87 16.71 -4.86
C ASP A 146 -6.08 17.33 -3.69
N PRO A 147 -6.57 18.43 -3.08
CA PRO A 147 -5.87 19.08 -1.96
C PRO A 147 -5.81 18.22 -0.69
N GLU A 148 -6.82 17.38 -0.44
CA GLU A 148 -6.85 16.49 0.73
C GLU A 148 -5.81 15.37 0.57
N ASP A 149 -5.79 14.70 -0.59
CA ASP A 149 -4.78 13.69 -0.91
C ASP A 149 -3.36 14.26 -0.86
N ARG A 150 -3.18 15.50 -1.37
CA ARG A 150 -1.89 16.19 -1.30
C ARG A 150 -1.46 16.42 0.14
N SER A 151 -2.37 16.84 1.02
CA SER A 151 -2.09 17.06 2.45
C SER A 151 -1.71 15.77 3.14
N ILE A 152 -2.38 14.65 2.81
CA ILE A 152 -2.08 13.32 3.36
C ILE A 152 -0.67 12.88 2.94
N VAL A 153 -0.34 12.95 1.67
CA VAL A 153 1.00 12.58 1.17
C VAL A 153 2.08 13.45 1.82
N GLN A 154 1.87 14.77 1.93
CA GLN A 154 2.81 15.65 2.60
C GLN A 154 3.00 15.29 4.08
N GLY A 155 1.93 14.92 4.78
CA GLY A 155 1.98 14.42 6.14
C GLY A 155 2.80 13.13 6.26
N ASP A 156 2.59 12.18 5.37
CA ASP A 156 3.32 10.92 5.34
C ASP A 156 4.81 11.10 5.02
N LEU A 157 5.15 12.06 4.17
CA LEU A 157 6.54 12.37 3.82
C LEU A 157 7.36 12.97 4.97
N VAL A 158 6.71 13.47 6.03
CA VAL A 158 7.39 13.96 7.25
C VAL A 158 7.25 13.00 8.43
N ALA A 159 6.31 12.05 8.37
CA ALA A 159 6.08 11.09 9.44
C ALA A 159 7.16 9.99 9.46
N GLU A 160 7.63 9.63 10.66
CA GLU A 160 8.59 8.53 10.85
C GLU A 160 7.96 7.15 10.51
N PRO A 161 8.79 6.11 10.25
CA PRO A 161 10.24 6.09 10.38
C PRO A 161 11.00 6.47 9.09
N TRP A 162 12.02 7.31 9.21
CA TRP A 162 12.99 7.62 8.15
C TRP A 162 14.40 7.10 8.45
N PHE A 163 14.57 6.33 9.53
CA PHE A 163 15.81 5.63 9.89
C PHE A 163 17.04 6.53 10.03
N GLY A 164 16.82 7.81 10.34
CA GLY A 164 17.90 8.78 10.61
C GLY A 164 18.36 9.60 9.39
N ILE A 165 17.56 9.64 8.32
CA ILE A 165 17.80 10.53 7.17
C ILE A 165 16.75 11.64 7.05
#